data_414ec5bebdef43d6c10e90cbe0c9e417
#
_entry.id   414ec5bebdef43d6c10e90cbe0c9e417
#
_cell.length_a   1.000
_cell.length_b   1.000
_cell.length_c   1.000
_cell.angle_alpha   90.00
_cell.angle_beta   90.00
_cell.angle_gamma   90.00
#
_symmetry.space_group_name_H-M   'P 1'
#
loop_
_entity.id
_entity.type
_entity.pdbx_description
1 polymer ?
#
loop_
_entity_poly.entity_id
_entity_poly.type
_entity_poly.pdbx_seq_one_letter_code
_entity_poly.pdbx_strand_id
1 'polypeptide(L)'
;MLVVPVLSVARGYVQGSKYIQISSVANIIEQLVRVLVVVLGSYLTIKVFNLGVTNGVAVSVFGATVGAIAASLYILIKIRKNNGKFKTKSDNCIKVSDKELIKKIIVYAIPFIIIALMKSAYSLVDTFTIVKGLTKVGFDTVTAETASSVIVTWGNKFNTIIASICLGVAVSLIPSISSCMVVNDMRGVNDKVNQAFQMIIYLTLPMAIGISFLSKPIWTVFYGVDSLELGSAMLMVTIFTSVSYSMYSILLDANQTMNNTKLTFIILGISVLLKVLLNTPLMYLFDFIHVKAYYAPAFADIFIQLFVFLIVLVYFRKKYKFTYNTTFINFIKAIICSLAMLVCLIGLKLIINQYLVGGRMISMISLIIYSLFGMIIYFVLSYKMGLANSVFGKDRIDRYLNKLHLKRN
;
A
#
# COMPACT_ATOMS: atom_id res chain seq x y z
N MET A 1 3.79 24.65 2.42
CA MET A 1 4.87 23.87 1.75
C MET A 1 6.26 24.03 2.39
N LEU A 2 6.68 25.22 2.85
CA LEU A 2 8.02 25.46 3.45
C LEU A 2 8.33 24.67 4.73
N VAL A 3 7.31 24.26 5.50
CA VAL A 3 7.48 23.52 6.77
C VAL A 3 7.89 22.05 6.52
N VAL A 4 7.46 21.44 5.41
CA VAL A 4 7.70 20.02 5.12
C VAL A 4 9.20 19.69 4.98
N PRO A 5 10.03 20.46 4.27
CA PRO A 5 11.47 20.22 4.22
C PRO A 5 12.14 20.28 5.61
N VAL A 6 11.74 21.25 6.45
CA VAL A 6 12.27 21.39 7.82
C VAL A 6 11.92 20.15 8.66
N LEU A 7 10.68 19.69 8.58
CA LEU A 7 10.24 18.46 9.24
C LEU A 7 11.01 17.23 8.73
N SER A 8 11.24 17.14 7.42
CA SER A 8 11.97 16.01 6.82
C SER A 8 13.42 15.95 7.29
N VAL A 9 14.10 17.10 7.34
CA VAL A 9 15.49 17.20 7.87
C VAL A 9 15.52 16.82 9.36
N ALA A 10 14.60 17.33 10.17
CA ALA A 10 14.51 17.02 11.58
C ALA A 10 14.25 15.52 11.83
N ARG A 11 13.38 14.90 11.02
CA ARG A 11 13.15 13.44 11.05
C ARG A 11 14.41 12.66 10.67
N GLY A 12 15.06 13.07 9.59
CA GLY A 12 16.31 12.44 9.13
C GLY A 12 17.40 12.47 10.20
N TYR A 13 17.55 13.59 10.89
CA TYR A 13 18.50 13.72 11.98
C TYR A 13 18.21 12.74 13.13
N VAL A 14 16.97 12.66 13.58
CA VAL A 14 16.55 11.77 14.66
C VAL A 14 16.64 10.30 14.26
N GLN A 15 16.27 9.95 13.03
CA GLN A 15 16.39 8.59 12.50
C GLN A 15 17.83 8.16 12.33
N GLY A 16 18.70 9.04 11.81
CA GLY A 16 20.14 8.80 11.67
C GLY A 16 20.82 8.60 13.03
N SER A 17 20.31 9.24 14.09
CA SER A 17 20.75 9.04 15.46
C SER A 17 20.15 7.78 16.12
N LYS A 18 19.45 6.90 15.37
CA LYS A 18 18.80 5.65 15.82
C LYS A 18 17.60 5.84 16.78
N TYR A 19 17.07 7.07 16.93
CA TYR A 19 15.86 7.37 17.73
C TYR A 19 14.59 7.30 16.89
N ILE A 20 14.35 6.16 16.25
CA ILE A 20 13.21 5.94 15.33
C ILE A 20 11.86 6.21 16.03
N GLN A 21 11.75 5.90 17.33
CA GLN A 21 10.51 6.11 18.09
C GLN A 21 10.04 7.58 18.10
N ILE A 22 10.97 8.55 18.19
CA ILE A 22 10.62 9.98 18.17
C ILE A 22 10.00 10.35 16.82
N SER A 23 10.57 9.85 15.73
CA SER A 23 10.04 10.07 14.37
C SER A 23 8.65 9.44 14.20
N SER A 24 8.43 8.22 14.73
CA SER A 24 7.14 7.53 14.65
C SER A 24 6.05 8.27 15.44
N VAL A 25 6.36 8.73 16.66
CA VAL A 25 5.41 9.54 17.46
C VAL A 25 5.11 10.87 16.76
N ALA A 26 6.11 11.52 16.16
CA ALA A 26 5.89 12.73 15.38
C ALA A 26 4.93 12.51 14.20
N ASN A 27 5.00 11.35 13.52
CA ASN A 27 4.04 10.98 12.48
C ASN A 27 2.61 10.87 13.02
N ILE A 28 2.44 10.24 14.18
CA ILE A 28 1.12 10.12 14.83
C ILE A 28 0.58 11.51 15.19
N ILE A 29 1.39 12.37 15.79
CA ILE A 29 1.00 13.75 16.13
C ILE A 29 0.60 14.53 14.88
N GLU A 30 1.39 14.43 13.78
CA GLU A 30 1.06 15.06 12.51
C GLU A 30 -0.32 14.66 12.02
N GLN A 31 -0.61 13.34 12.00
CA GLN A 31 -1.88 12.84 11.49
C GLN A 31 -3.05 13.20 12.41
N LEU A 32 -2.89 13.10 13.72
CA LEU A 32 -3.95 13.48 14.68
C LEU A 32 -4.31 14.96 14.55
N VAL A 33 -3.31 15.84 14.55
CA VAL A 33 -3.54 17.28 14.38
C VAL A 33 -4.15 17.60 13.04
N ARG A 34 -3.66 16.96 11.96
CA ARG A 34 -4.25 17.08 10.62
C ARG A 34 -5.73 16.73 10.61
N VAL A 35 -6.09 15.56 11.16
CA VAL A 35 -7.48 15.08 11.20
C VAL A 35 -8.35 16.04 12.01
N LEU A 36 -7.88 16.50 13.16
CA LEU A 36 -8.60 17.48 13.99
C LEU A 36 -8.88 18.79 13.21
N VAL A 37 -7.87 19.33 12.54
CA VAL A 37 -8.02 20.57 11.75
C VAL A 37 -8.94 20.33 10.54
N VAL A 38 -8.83 19.20 9.85
CA VAL A 38 -9.71 18.85 8.74
C VAL A 38 -11.16 18.76 9.20
N VAL A 39 -11.45 18.01 10.24
CA VAL A 39 -12.83 17.77 10.69
C VAL A 39 -13.42 19.04 11.36
N LEU A 40 -12.75 19.55 12.38
CA LEU A 40 -13.25 20.73 13.13
C LEU A 40 -13.21 21.99 12.27
N GLY A 41 -12.11 22.21 11.56
CA GLY A 41 -11.95 23.38 10.71
C GLY A 41 -12.97 23.43 9.57
N SER A 42 -13.19 22.32 8.87
CA SER A 42 -14.21 22.27 7.82
C SER A 42 -15.61 22.43 8.38
N TYR A 43 -15.93 21.79 9.52
CA TYR A 43 -17.23 21.93 10.16
C TYR A 43 -17.50 23.38 10.56
N LEU A 44 -16.56 24.04 11.22
CA LEU A 44 -16.67 25.44 11.62
C LEU A 44 -16.83 26.35 10.39
N THR A 45 -16.02 26.15 9.34
CA THR A 45 -16.06 26.98 8.12
C THR A 45 -17.39 26.84 7.39
N ILE A 46 -17.91 25.63 7.23
CA ILE A 46 -19.11 25.38 6.42
C ILE A 46 -20.40 25.60 7.23
N LYS A 47 -20.47 25.07 8.46
CA LYS A 47 -21.70 25.06 9.27
C LYS A 47 -21.86 26.23 10.23
N VAL A 48 -20.74 26.73 10.79
CA VAL A 48 -20.82 27.82 11.78
C VAL A 48 -20.65 29.17 11.09
N PHE A 49 -19.59 29.32 10.28
CA PHE A 49 -19.30 30.59 9.60
C PHE A 49 -20.00 30.73 8.24
N ASN A 50 -20.64 29.69 7.71
CA ASN A 50 -21.35 29.68 6.42
C ASN A 50 -20.50 30.22 5.24
N LEU A 51 -19.19 30.00 5.25
CA LEU A 51 -18.26 30.52 4.23
C LEU A 51 -18.21 29.69 2.94
N GLY A 52 -19.09 28.67 2.84
CA GLY A 52 -19.20 27.80 1.65
C GLY A 52 -18.20 26.65 1.62
N VAL A 53 -18.47 25.71 0.70
CA VAL A 53 -17.71 24.45 0.57
C VAL A 53 -16.25 24.69 0.15
N THR A 54 -16.01 25.64 -0.75
CA THR A 54 -14.66 25.97 -1.27
C THR A 54 -13.71 26.37 -0.14
N ASN A 55 -14.16 27.20 0.79
CA ASN A 55 -13.36 27.62 1.94
C ASN A 55 -13.16 26.46 2.94
N GLY A 56 -14.16 25.59 3.10
CA GLY A 56 -14.02 24.35 3.89
C GLY A 56 -12.93 23.42 3.33
N VAL A 57 -12.87 23.28 2.00
CA VAL A 57 -11.80 22.51 1.33
C VAL A 57 -10.44 23.18 1.54
N ALA A 58 -10.34 24.49 1.41
CA ALA A 58 -9.10 25.22 1.65
C ALA A 58 -8.56 25.01 3.08
N VAL A 59 -9.43 25.08 4.08
CA VAL A 59 -9.07 24.79 5.48
C VAL A 59 -8.63 23.34 5.67
N SER A 60 -9.29 22.40 5.00
CA SER A 60 -8.89 20.97 5.03
C SER A 60 -7.47 20.77 4.50
N VAL A 61 -7.13 21.41 3.38
CA VAL A 61 -5.77 21.35 2.81
C VAL A 61 -4.75 22.01 3.74
N PHE A 62 -5.11 23.12 4.37
CA PHE A 62 -4.26 23.81 5.36
C PHE A 62 -3.96 22.95 6.59
N GLY A 63 -4.86 22.03 6.95
CA GLY A 63 -4.67 21.06 8.03
C GLY A 63 -3.37 20.25 7.92
N ALA A 64 -2.90 19.97 6.70
CA ALA A 64 -1.62 19.31 6.48
C ALA A 64 -0.43 20.17 6.95
N THR A 65 -0.51 21.49 6.74
CA THR A 65 0.54 22.43 7.18
C THR A 65 0.56 22.55 8.71
N VAL A 66 -0.61 22.64 9.35
CA VAL A 66 -0.71 22.71 10.82
C VAL A 66 -0.19 21.41 11.45
N GLY A 67 -0.54 20.25 10.90
CA GLY A 67 0.00 18.95 11.34
C GLY A 67 1.52 18.89 11.24
N ALA A 68 2.09 19.35 10.13
CA ALA A 68 3.55 19.38 9.93
C ALA A 68 4.25 20.33 10.92
N ILE A 69 3.65 21.47 11.24
CA ILE A 69 4.16 22.40 12.27
C ILE A 69 4.17 21.70 13.64
N ALA A 70 3.07 21.08 14.05
CA ALA A 70 2.97 20.38 15.33
C ALA A 70 4.02 19.26 15.47
N ALA A 71 4.20 18.45 14.42
CA ALA A 71 5.21 17.41 14.39
C ALA A 71 6.64 17.97 14.47
N SER A 72 6.91 19.07 13.75
CA SER A 72 8.21 19.75 13.80
C SER A 72 8.53 20.28 15.19
N LEU A 73 7.57 20.93 15.84
CA LEU A 73 7.72 21.41 17.21
C LEU A 73 7.99 20.27 18.20
N TYR A 74 7.25 19.15 18.07
CA TYR A 74 7.48 17.98 18.91
C TYR A 74 8.92 17.45 18.77
N ILE A 75 9.43 17.30 17.55
CA ILE A 75 10.79 16.79 17.30
C ILE A 75 11.81 17.78 17.88
N LEU A 76 11.67 19.08 17.63
CA LEU A 76 12.59 20.09 18.12
C LEU A 76 12.64 20.14 19.66
N ILE A 77 11.49 20.03 20.34
CA ILE A 77 11.42 19.94 21.80
C ILE A 77 12.15 18.69 22.30
N LYS A 78 11.95 17.54 21.64
CA LYS A 78 12.63 16.28 22.02
C LYS A 78 14.13 16.33 21.77
N ILE A 79 14.58 16.94 20.69
CA ILE A 79 16.02 17.16 20.44
C ILE A 79 16.62 18.06 21.53
N ARG A 80 15.97 19.17 21.84
CA ARG A 80 16.45 20.09 22.90
C ARG A 80 16.52 19.40 24.27
N LYS A 81 15.47 18.67 24.65
CA LYS A 81 15.39 17.99 25.96
C LYS A 81 16.42 16.86 26.11
N ASN A 82 16.82 16.21 25.00
CA ASN A 82 17.77 15.09 25.01
C ASN A 82 19.13 15.47 24.40
N ASN A 83 19.51 16.73 24.39
CA ASN A 83 20.69 17.26 23.71
C ASN A 83 22.00 16.52 24.10
N GLY A 84 22.11 16.03 25.35
CA GLY A 84 23.25 15.22 25.80
C GLY A 84 23.31 13.80 25.21
N LYS A 85 22.17 13.22 24.82
CA LYS A 85 22.08 11.88 24.22
C LYS A 85 22.35 11.88 22.70
N PHE A 86 22.14 13.02 22.06
CA PHE A 86 22.38 13.19 20.62
C PHE A 86 23.83 13.62 20.34
N LYS A 87 24.55 14.15 21.32
CA LYS A 87 25.98 14.44 21.20
C LYS A 87 26.77 13.15 21.44
N THR A 88 27.17 12.48 20.39
CA THR A 88 28.20 11.44 20.45
C THR A 88 29.51 12.15 20.79
N LYS A 89 30.07 11.92 21.99
CA LYS A 89 31.46 12.24 22.30
C LYS A 89 32.33 11.27 21.47
N SER A 90 32.72 11.69 20.29
CA SER A 90 33.73 11.02 19.50
C SER A 90 34.96 11.94 19.48
N ASP A 91 36.00 11.54 20.16
CA ASP A 91 37.29 12.25 20.13
C ASP A 91 37.97 12.20 18.76
N ASN A 92 37.49 11.37 17.86
CA ASN A 92 37.95 11.23 16.46
C ASN A 92 36.89 11.75 15.47
N CYS A 93 36.52 13.01 15.56
CA CYS A 93 35.71 13.65 14.51
C CYS A 93 36.58 13.85 13.26
N ILE A 94 36.33 13.06 12.23
CA ILE A 94 36.82 13.36 10.89
C ILE A 94 36.22 14.69 10.48
N LYS A 95 37.03 15.74 10.38
CA LYS A 95 36.60 17.06 9.91
C LYS A 95 36.34 16.96 8.41
N VAL A 96 35.09 16.68 8.04
CA VAL A 96 34.63 16.73 6.64
C VAL A 96 34.12 18.15 6.37
N SER A 97 34.51 18.75 5.25
CA SER A 97 34.00 20.05 4.84
C SER A 97 32.50 19.99 4.59
N ASP A 98 31.74 21.02 5.00
CA ASP A 98 30.29 21.10 4.77
C ASP A 98 29.92 20.90 3.30
N LYS A 99 30.73 21.44 2.36
CA LYS A 99 30.54 21.27 0.91
C LYS A 99 30.68 19.78 0.49
N GLU A 100 31.62 19.07 1.06
CA GLU A 100 31.82 17.64 0.76
C GLU A 100 30.68 16.81 1.34
N LEU A 101 30.21 17.15 2.54
CA LEU A 101 29.07 16.50 3.18
C LEU A 101 27.80 16.69 2.38
N ILE A 102 27.51 17.93 1.95
CA ILE A 102 26.35 18.24 1.11
C ILE A 102 26.44 17.48 -0.23
N LYS A 103 27.62 17.47 -0.87
CA LYS A 103 27.83 16.72 -2.11
C LYS A 103 27.54 15.23 -1.94
N LYS A 104 28.03 14.62 -0.87
CA LYS A 104 27.73 13.21 -0.55
C LYS A 104 26.24 12.98 -0.36
N ILE A 105 25.57 13.82 0.43
CA ILE A 105 24.12 13.71 0.64
C ILE A 105 23.36 13.78 -0.69
N ILE A 106 23.68 14.74 -1.56
CA ILE A 106 23.01 14.90 -2.86
C ILE A 106 23.25 13.66 -3.73
N VAL A 107 24.49 13.19 -3.83
CA VAL A 107 24.81 12.00 -4.65
C VAL A 107 24.06 10.77 -4.17
N TYR A 108 23.94 10.57 -2.86
CA TYR A 108 23.15 9.46 -2.31
C TYR A 108 21.62 9.66 -2.48
N ALA A 109 21.14 10.89 -2.47
CA ALA A 109 19.70 11.19 -2.59
C ALA A 109 19.19 11.06 -4.05
N ILE A 110 20.01 11.37 -5.06
CA ILE A 110 19.61 11.36 -6.47
C ILE A 110 18.92 10.05 -6.90
N PRO A 111 19.46 8.85 -6.64
CA PRO A 111 18.80 7.61 -7.03
C PRO A 111 17.39 7.46 -6.42
N PHE A 112 17.22 7.82 -5.15
CA PHE A 112 15.92 7.74 -4.46
C PHE A 112 14.92 8.76 -5.00
N ILE A 113 15.39 9.97 -5.35
CA ILE A 113 14.56 11.01 -5.97
C ILE A 113 14.07 10.53 -7.34
N ILE A 114 14.96 9.98 -8.17
CA ILE A 114 14.58 9.46 -9.49
C ILE A 114 13.55 8.34 -9.36
N ILE A 115 13.75 7.40 -8.43
CA ILE A 115 12.79 6.32 -8.16
C ILE A 115 11.41 6.89 -7.75
N ALA A 116 11.40 7.88 -6.85
CA ALA A 116 10.16 8.53 -6.43
C ALA A 116 9.45 9.25 -7.58
N LEU A 117 10.22 9.96 -8.43
CA LEU A 117 9.69 10.61 -9.64
C LEU A 117 9.10 9.61 -10.63
N MET A 118 9.77 8.47 -10.86
CA MET A 118 9.25 7.42 -11.75
C MET A 118 7.97 6.78 -11.20
N LYS A 119 7.88 6.53 -9.89
CA LYS A 119 6.64 6.05 -9.24
C LYS A 119 5.51 7.08 -9.40
N SER A 120 5.80 8.36 -9.23
CA SER A 120 4.82 9.45 -9.43
C SER A 120 4.41 9.56 -10.91
N ALA A 121 5.35 9.45 -11.84
CA ALA A 121 5.08 9.46 -13.28
C ALA A 121 4.13 8.32 -13.67
N TYR A 122 4.30 7.13 -13.12
CA TYR A 122 3.41 6.00 -13.34
C TYR A 122 1.95 6.35 -12.99
N SER A 123 1.73 6.97 -11.84
CA SER A 123 0.38 7.40 -11.40
C SER A 123 -0.17 8.57 -12.22
N LEU A 124 0.70 9.48 -12.69
CA LEU A 124 0.28 10.61 -13.54
C LEU A 124 -0.27 10.15 -14.90
N VAL A 125 0.20 9.02 -15.44
CA VAL A 125 -0.35 8.45 -16.69
C VAL A 125 -1.86 8.24 -16.56
N ASP A 126 -2.34 7.71 -15.45
CA ASP A 126 -3.77 7.52 -15.22
C ASP A 126 -4.53 8.85 -15.25
N THR A 127 -4.03 9.85 -14.55
CA THR A 127 -4.65 11.18 -14.49
C THR A 127 -4.84 11.80 -15.88
N PHE A 128 -3.86 11.61 -16.78
CA PHE A 128 -3.92 12.20 -18.13
C PHE A 128 -4.64 11.35 -19.15
N THR A 129 -4.69 10.03 -18.97
CA THR A 129 -5.18 9.11 -20.01
C THR A 129 -6.59 8.61 -19.78
N ILE A 130 -7.05 8.46 -18.51
CA ILE A 130 -8.33 7.82 -18.22
C ILE A 130 -9.49 8.65 -18.76
N VAL A 131 -9.59 9.93 -18.39
CA VAL A 131 -10.71 10.79 -18.86
C VAL A 131 -10.70 10.89 -20.38
N LYS A 132 -9.54 11.21 -20.97
CA LYS A 132 -9.40 11.32 -22.44
C LYS A 132 -9.69 10.00 -23.17
N GLY A 133 -9.27 8.88 -22.62
CA GLY A 133 -9.50 7.56 -23.21
C GLY A 133 -10.97 7.17 -23.16
N LEU A 134 -11.63 7.30 -22.01
CA LEU A 134 -13.03 6.95 -21.84
C LEU A 134 -13.97 7.85 -22.66
N THR A 135 -13.71 9.16 -22.73
CA THR A 135 -14.52 10.05 -23.57
C THR A 135 -14.39 9.73 -25.05
N LYS A 136 -13.23 9.33 -25.53
CA LYS A 136 -13.02 8.86 -26.92
C LYS A 136 -13.75 7.55 -27.24
N VAL A 137 -13.92 6.69 -26.24
CA VAL A 137 -14.67 5.42 -26.35
C VAL A 137 -16.19 5.65 -26.29
N GLY A 138 -16.64 6.87 -25.98
CA GLY A 138 -18.08 7.23 -26.00
C GLY A 138 -18.72 7.39 -24.62
N PHE A 139 -17.95 7.35 -23.54
CA PHE A 139 -18.49 7.69 -22.21
C PHE A 139 -18.67 9.20 -22.08
N ASP A 140 -19.71 9.62 -21.37
CA ASP A 140 -19.89 11.01 -20.99
C ASP A 140 -18.80 11.49 -20.03
N THR A 141 -18.53 12.79 -20.04
CA THR A 141 -17.43 13.39 -19.27
C THR A 141 -17.59 13.15 -17.78
N VAL A 142 -18.81 13.20 -17.24
CA VAL A 142 -19.07 12.99 -15.80
C VAL A 142 -18.72 11.57 -15.38
N THR A 143 -19.14 10.57 -16.16
CA THR A 143 -18.79 9.16 -15.92
C THR A 143 -17.27 8.94 -16.03
N ALA A 144 -16.61 9.54 -17.03
CA ALA A 144 -15.18 9.43 -17.22
C ALA A 144 -14.36 10.07 -16.06
N GLU A 145 -14.78 11.24 -15.58
CA GLU A 145 -14.19 11.92 -14.43
C GLU A 145 -14.44 11.14 -13.13
N THR A 146 -15.64 10.60 -12.95
CA THR A 146 -15.94 9.74 -11.80
C THR A 146 -15.08 8.49 -11.81
N ALA A 147 -14.94 7.82 -12.96
CA ALA A 147 -14.10 6.65 -13.09
C ALA A 147 -12.62 6.97 -12.79
N SER A 148 -12.11 8.09 -13.30
CA SER A 148 -10.76 8.57 -12.98
C SER A 148 -10.61 8.83 -11.47
N SER A 149 -11.57 9.47 -10.85
CA SER A 149 -11.57 9.76 -9.41
C SER A 149 -11.59 8.48 -8.56
N VAL A 150 -12.30 7.44 -8.99
CA VAL A 150 -12.29 6.14 -8.31
C VAL A 150 -10.90 5.51 -8.37
N ILE A 151 -10.26 5.47 -9.53
CA ILE A 151 -8.94 4.83 -9.71
C ILE A 151 -7.85 5.62 -8.98
N VAL A 152 -7.80 6.94 -9.21
CA VAL A 152 -6.68 7.77 -8.72
C VAL A 152 -6.82 8.12 -7.24
N THR A 153 -8.06 8.30 -6.77
CA THR A 153 -8.30 8.89 -5.44
C THR A 153 -9.11 7.99 -4.53
N TRP A 154 -10.38 7.72 -4.85
CA TRP A 154 -11.32 7.12 -3.90
C TRP A 154 -11.06 5.64 -3.66
N GLY A 155 -10.99 4.83 -4.72
CA GLY A 155 -10.69 3.40 -4.64
C GLY A 155 -9.24 3.16 -4.19
N ASN A 156 -8.32 4.06 -4.57
CA ASN A 156 -6.92 3.96 -4.17
C ASN A 156 -6.69 4.06 -2.65
N LYS A 157 -7.63 4.63 -1.87
CA LYS A 157 -7.57 4.59 -0.40
C LYS A 157 -7.57 3.15 0.12
N PHE A 158 -8.40 2.28 -0.45
CA PHE A 158 -8.47 0.88 -0.06
C PHE A 158 -7.21 0.11 -0.52
N ASN A 159 -6.70 0.41 -1.71
CA ASN A 159 -5.41 -0.12 -2.17
C ASN A 159 -4.28 0.25 -1.21
N THR A 160 -4.26 1.48 -0.71
CA THR A 160 -3.25 1.95 0.25
C THR A 160 -3.32 1.20 1.58
N ILE A 161 -4.52 0.81 2.04
CA ILE A 161 -4.67 -0.02 3.25
C ILE A 161 -3.97 -1.37 3.08
N ILE A 162 -4.20 -2.05 1.95
CA ILE A 162 -3.52 -3.32 1.66
C ILE A 162 -2.00 -3.10 1.47
N ALA A 163 -1.59 -2.06 0.73
CA ALA A 163 -0.18 -1.75 0.51
C ALA A 163 0.58 -1.41 1.80
N SER A 164 -0.10 -0.92 2.84
CA SER A 164 0.52 -0.68 4.15
C SER A 164 1.07 -1.95 4.81
N ILE A 165 0.47 -3.10 4.53
CA ILE A 165 0.96 -4.41 4.98
C ILE A 165 2.31 -4.71 4.32
N CYS A 166 2.43 -4.41 3.02
CA CYS A 166 3.68 -4.56 2.28
C CYS A 166 4.80 -3.72 2.92
N LEU A 167 4.51 -2.46 3.29
CA LEU A 167 5.48 -1.62 4.00
C LEU A 167 5.92 -2.25 5.33
N GLY A 168 4.98 -2.83 6.10
CA GLY A 168 5.30 -3.53 7.34
C GLY A 168 6.26 -4.73 7.14
N VAL A 169 6.03 -5.50 6.08
CA VAL A 169 6.91 -6.61 5.71
C VAL A 169 8.28 -6.10 5.22
N ALA A 170 8.30 -5.05 4.39
CA ALA A 170 9.53 -4.45 3.88
C ALA A 170 10.45 -3.92 5.00
N VAL A 171 9.89 -3.29 6.03
CA VAL A 171 10.65 -2.79 7.19
C VAL A 171 11.44 -3.90 7.89
N SER A 172 10.92 -5.12 7.94
CA SER A 172 11.62 -6.27 8.53
C SER A 172 12.55 -6.98 7.54
N LEU A 173 12.19 -6.96 6.26
CA LEU A 173 12.92 -7.63 5.19
C LEU A 173 14.23 -6.93 4.86
N ILE A 174 14.23 -5.61 4.71
CA ILE A 174 15.39 -4.82 4.29
C ILE A 174 16.61 -5.06 5.17
N PRO A 175 16.55 -4.94 6.52
CA PRO A 175 17.69 -5.24 7.38
C PRO A 175 18.15 -6.71 7.30
N SER A 176 17.19 -7.63 7.14
CA SER A 176 17.48 -9.06 7.04
C SER A 176 18.23 -9.41 5.76
N ILE A 177 17.85 -8.81 4.62
CA ILE A 177 18.59 -8.97 3.36
C ILE A 177 19.97 -8.32 3.48
N SER A 178 20.06 -7.10 4.02
CA SER A 178 21.34 -6.41 4.20
C SER A 178 22.32 -7.23 5.02
N SER A 179 21.88 -7.87 6.10
CA SER A 179 22.75 -8.73 6.92
C SER A 179 23.26 -9.96 6.16
N CYS A 180 22.41 -10.61 5.35
CA CYS A 180 22.82 -11.72 4.50
C CYS A 180 23.81 -11.27 3.40
N MET A 181 23.60 -10.06 2.84
CA MET A 181 24.51 -9.49 1.82
C MET A 181 25.93 -9.23 2.36
N VAL A 182 26.04 -8.74 3.60
CA VAL A 182 27.36 -8.48 4.24
C VAL A 182 28.19 -9.75 4.34
N VAL A 183 27.58 -10.90 4.57
CA VAL A 183 28.26 -12.20 4.67
C VAL A 183 28.23 -13.00 3.35
N ASN A 184 27.79 -12.39 2.24
CA ASN A 184 27.63 -13.00 0.92
C ASN A 184 26.73 -14.26 0.92
N ASP A 185 25.76 -14.35 1.84
CA ASP A 185 24.82 -15.45 1.91
C ASP A 185 23.61 -15.23 0.98
N MET A 186 23.78 -15.58 -0.29
CA MET A 186 22.70 -15.48 -1.29
C MET A 186 21.55 -16.47 -1.06
N ARG A 187 21.78 -17.59 -0.35
CA ARG A 187 20.70 -18.51 0.04
C ARG A 187 19.83 -17.87 1.11
N GLY A 188 20.43 -17.26 2.12
CA GLY A 188 19.70 -16.49 3.12
C GLY A 188 18.88 -15.34 2.52
N VAL A 189 19.43 -14.63 1.52
CA VAL A 189 18.66 -13.59 0.78
C VAL A 189 17.45 -14.22 0.08
N ASN A 190 17.62 -15.34 -0.64
CA ASN A 190 16.52 -16.05 -1.29
C ASN A 190 15.41 -16.45 -0.31
N ASP A 191 15.79 -17.00 0.85
CA ASP A 191 14.84 -17.43 1.88
C ASP A 191 14.07 -16.26 2.47
N LYS A 192 14.72 -15.11 2.71
CA LYS A 192 14.05 -13.89 3.19
C LYS A 192 13.07 -13.31 2.16
N VAL A 193 13.47 -13.28 0.88
CA VAL A 193 12.58 -12.82 -0.20
C VAL A 193 11.38 -13.75 -0.35
N ASN A 194 11.58 -15.06 -0.32
CA ASN A 194 10.49 -16.05 -0.36
C ASN A 194 9.55 -15.91 0.84
N GLN A 195 10.08 -15.73 2.05
CA GLN A 195 9.29 -15.51 3.25
C GLN A 195 8.43 -14.25 3.12
N ALA A 196 8.98 -13.16 2.59
CA ALA A 196 8.24 -11.93 2.37
C ALA A 196 7.09 -12.13 1.36
N PHE A 197 7.34 -12.80 0.22
CA PHE A 197 6.29 -13.12 -0.74
C PHE A 197 5.17 -13.95 -0.12
N GLN A 198 5.50 -14.97 0.65
CA GLN A 198 4.51 -15.82 1.31
C GLN A 198 3.67 -15.01 2.30
N MET A 199 4.27 -14.13 3.11
CA MET A 199 3.55 -13.26 4.04
C MET A 199 2.61 -12.30 3.33
N ILE A 200 3.09 -11.67 2.23
CA ILE A 200 2.28 -10.72 1.46
C ILE A 200 1.10 -11.43 0.82
N ILE A 201 1.31 -12.52 0.11
CA ILE A 201 0.24 -13.27 -0.53
C ILE A 201 -0.79 -13.76 0.49
N TYR A 202 -0.31 -14.29 1.62
CA TYR A 202 -1.16 -14.77 2.71
C TYR A 202 -2.12 -13.70 3.23
N LEU A 203 -1.66 -12.45 3.33
CA LEU A 203 -2.45 -11.35 3.88
C LEU A 203 -3.24 -10.60 2.80
N THR A 204 -2.60 -10.25 1.67
CA THR A 204 -3.20 -9.33 0.70
C THR A 204 -4.26 -9.98 -0.17
N LEU A 205 -4.08 -11.26 -0.54
CA LEU A 205 -5.03 -11.95 -1.41
C LEU A 205 -6.42 -12.13 -0.79
N PRO A 206 -6.58 -12.68 0.44
CA PRO A 206 -7.89 -12.79 1.06
C PRO A 206 -8.51 -11.42 1.36
N MET A 207 -7.69 -10.41 1.70
CA MET A 207 -8.19 -9.04 1.89
C MET A 207 -8.74 -8.46 0.61
N ALA A 208 -8.04 -8.63 -0.52
CA ALA A 208 -8.52 -8.14 -1.81
C ALA A 208 -9.83 -8.83 -2.22
N ILE A 209 -9.93 -10.14 -2.06
CA ILE A 209 -11.16 -10.90 -2.32
C ILE A 209 -12.29 -10.47 -1.38
N GLY A 210 -12.01 -10.27 -0.09
CA GLY A 210 -12.98 -9.79 0.88
C GLY A 210 -13.50 -8.38 0.55
N ILE A 211 -12.62 -7.44 0.23
CA ILE A 211 -12.99 -6.07 -0.17
C ILE A 211 -13.74 -6.08 -1.50
N SER A 212 -13.33 -6.91 -2.46
CA SER A 212 -14.02 -7.08 -3.73
C SER A 212 -15.47 -7.56 -3.52
N PHE A 213 -15.66 -8.60 -2.69
CA PHE A 213 -16.98 -9.11 -2.33
C PHE A 213 -17.86 -8.08 -1.61
N LEU A 214 -17.24 -7.27 -0.75
CA LEU A 214 -17.91 -6.25 0.06
C LEU A 214 -17.90 -4.86 -0.59
N SER A 215 -17.58 -4.75 -1.88
CA SER A 215 -17.40 -3.47 -2.57
C SER A 215 -18.62 -2.55 -2.47
N LYS A 216 -19.86 -3.08 -2.63
CA LYS A 216 -21.10 -2.29 -2.48
C LYS A 216 -21.29 -1.75 -1.06
N PRO A 217 -21.32 -2.56 0.01
CA PRO A 217 -21.44 -2.01 1.36
C PRO A 217 -20.29 -1.10 1.76
N ILE A 218 -19.05 -1.37 1.32
CA ILE A 218 -17.91 -0.47 1.53
C ILE A 218 -18.19 0.87 0.90
N TRP A 219 -18.60 0.90 -0.38
CA TRP A 219 -18.88 2.14 -1.08
C TRP A 219 -19.99 2.93 -0.40
N THR A 220 -21.10 2.28 -0.04
CA THR A 220 -22.22 2.90 0.68
C THR A 220 -21.82 3.53 2.00
N VAL A 221 -20.96 2.87 2.78
CA VAL A 221 -20.50 3.37 4.08
C VAL A 221 -19.62 4.61 3.93
N PHE A 222 -18.65 4.58 3.01
CA PHE A 222 -17.64 5.63 2.89
C PHE A 222 -18.06 6.79 1.98
N TYR A 223 -18.74 6.49 0.87
CA TYR A 223 -19.07 7.49 -0.17
C TYR A 223 -20.59 7.72 -0.37
N GLY A 224 -21.42 6.93 0.29
CA GLY A 224 -22.89 7.05 0.18
C GLY A 224 -23.45 6.31 -1.03
N VAL A 225 -24.60 6.79 -1.54
CA VAL A 225 -25.29 6.15 -2.66
C VAL A 225 -24.97 6.80 -4.01
N ASP A 226 -24.35 7.97 -3.99
CA ASP A 226 -23.93 8.64 -5.21
C ASP A 226 -22.85 7.81 -5.91
N SER A 227 -23.01 7.60 -7.22
CA SER A 227 -22.11 6.77 -8.04
C SER A 227 -21.91 5.35 -7.49
N LEU A 228 -22.85 4.80 -6.72
CA LEU A 228 -22.72 3.50 -6.04
C LEU A 228 -22.42 2.37 -7.02
N GLU A 229 -23.15 2.30 -8.13
CA GLU A 229 -22.98 1.22 -9.10
C GLU A 229 -21.61 1.28 -9.78
N LEU A 230 -21.22 2.44 -10.30
CA LEU A 230 -19.93 2.64 -10.95
C LEU A 230 -18.78 2.46 -9.95
N GLY A 231 -18.84 3.13 -8.81
CA GLY A 231 -17.77 3.14 -7.83
C GLY A 231 -17.53 1.77 -7.18
N SER A 232 -18.61 1.06 -6.80
CA SER A 232 -18.49 -0.28 -6.23
C SER A 232 -18.01 -1.32 -7.25
N ALA A 233 -18.50 -1.25 -8.50
CA ALA A 233 -18.07 -2.11 -9.58
C ALA A 233 -16.58 -1.91 -9.91
N MET A 234 -16.12 -0.65 -9.95
CA MET A 234 -14.71 -0.35 -10.14
C MET A 234 -13.87 -0.78 -8.95
N LEU A 235 -14.29 -0.53 -7.70
CA LEU A 235 -13.59 -0.98 -6.50
C LEU A 235 -13.41 -2.50 -6.48
N MET A 236 -14.43 -3.25 -6.91
CA MET A 236 -14.40 -4.72 -6.99
C MET A 236 -13.21 -5.23 -7.82
N VAL A 237 -12.83 -4.51 -8.87
CA VAL A 237 -11.71 -4.88 -9.76
C VAL A 237 -10.40 -4.21 -9.34
N THR A 238 -10.43 -2.89 -9.06
CA THR A 238 -9.22 -2.12 -8.76
C THR A 238 -8.49 -2.60 -7.51
N ILE A 239 -9.20 -3.23 -6.56
CA ILE A 239 -8.55 -3.72 -5.33
C ILE A 239 -7.48 -4.79 -5.60
N PHE A 240 -7.60 -5.56 -6.69
CA PHE A 240 -6.59 -6.56 -7.05
C PHE A 240 -5.27 -5.94 -7.52
N THR A 241 -5.26 -4.67 -7.92
CA THR A 241 -4.01 -3.96 -8.22
C THR A 241 -3.11 -3.87 -6.99
N SER A 242 -3.68 -3.83 -5.77
CA SER A 242 -2.91 -3.82 -4.54
C SER A 242 -2.14 -5.11 -4.29
N VAL A 243 -2.66 -6.26 -4.72
CA VAL A 243 -1.98 -7.57 -4.59
C VAL A 243 -0.78 -7.62 -5.51
N SER A 244 -0.98 -7.32 -6.80
CA SER A 244 0.10 -7.29 -7.79
C SER A 244 1.15 -6.23 -7.43
N TYR A 245 0.73 -5.04 -6.99
CA TYR A 245 1.62 -3.99 -6.52
C TYR A 245 2.45 -4.41 -5.32
N SER A 246 1.87 -5.10 -4.34
CA SER A 246 2.59 -5.55 -3.16
C SER A 246 3.69 -6.56 -3.50
N MET A 247 3.42 -7.50 -4.40
CA MET A 247 4.42 -8.46 -4.90
C MET A 247 5.54 -7.73 -5.66
N TYR A 248 5.16 -6.83 -6.56
CA TYR A 248 6.08 -6.00 -7.33
C TYR A 248 6.96 -5.11 -6.44
N SER A 249 6.37 -4.46 -5.43
CA SER A 249 7.08 -3.53 -4.53
C SER A 249 8.15 -4.23 -3.69
N ILE A 250 7.84 -5.40 -3.11
CA ILE A 250 8.85 -6.19 -2.35
C ILE A 250 10.03 -6.56 -3.22
N LEU A 251 9.78 -6.90 -4.47
CA LEU A 251 10.86 -7.24 -5.39
C LEU A 251 11.75 -6.03 -5.70
N LEU A 252 11.14 -4.84 -5.84
CA LEU A 252 11.88 -3.59 -5.99
C LEU A 252 12.72 -3.29 -4.74
N ASP A 253 12.14 -3.43 -3.55
CA ASP A 253 12.81 -3.16 -2.28
C ASP A 253 13.97 -4.14 -2.06
N ALA A 254 13.77 -5.43 -2.35
CA ALA A 254 14.83 -6.43 -2.31
C ALA A 254 15.96 -6.09 -3.30
N ASN A 255 15.61 -5.71 -4.53
CA ASN A 255 16.60 -5.34 -5.56
C ASN A 255 17.41 -4.10 -5.17
N GLN A 256 16.76 -3.08 -4.57
CA GLN A 256 17.44 -1.89 -4.05
C GLN A 256 18.37 -2.26 -2.89
N THR A 257 17.95 -3.12 -1.97
CA THR A 257 18.75 -3.58 -0.83
C THR A 257 19.97 -4.37 -1.27
N MET A 258 19.85 -5.12 -2.38
CA MET A 258 20.97 -5.81 -3.03
C MET A 258 21.88 -4.87 -3.85
N ASN A 259 21.68 -3.55 -3.75
CA ASN A 259 22.44 -2.50 -4.44
C ASN A 259 22.37 -2.57 -5.99
N ASN A 260 21.28 -3.14 -6.54
CA ASN A 260 21.02 -3.21 -7.98
C ASN A 260 20.19 -2.02 -8.48
N THR A 261 20.61 -0.80 -8.17
CA THR A 261 19.86 0.44 -8.52
C THR A 261 19.62 0.58 -10.02
N LYS A 262 20.57 0.16 -10.88
CA LYS A 262 20.40 0.17 -12.33
C LYS A 262 19.21 -0.68 -12.79
N LEU A 263 19.07 -1.89 -12.22
CA LEU A 263 17.95 -2.76 -12.54
C LEU A 263 16.62 -2.14 -12.06
N THR A 264 16.62 -1.51 -10.90
CA THR A 264 15.43 -0.81 -10.39
C THR A 264 14.97 0.31 -11.34
N PHE A 265 15.88 1.09 -11.90
CA PHE A 265 15.55 2.12 -12.89
C PHE A 265 14.97 1.52 -14.17
N ILE A 266 15.57 0.43 -14.67
CA ILE A 266 15.09 -0.27 -15.86
C ILE A 266 13.67 -0.80 -15.62
N ILE A 267 13.43 -1.44 -14.49
CA ILE A 267 12.13 -1.98 -14.10
C ILE A 267 11.06 -0.88 -14.07
N LEU A 268 11.34 0.21 -13.37
CA LEU A 268 10.42 1.35 -13.27
C LEU A 268 10.20 2.01 -14.62
N GLY A 269 11.26 2.19 -15.42
CA GLY A 269 11.17 2.75 -16.77
C GLY A 269 10.29 1.92 -17.69
N ILE A 270 10.48 0.60 -17.70
CA ILE A 270 9.64 -0.33 -18.45
C ILE A 270 8.19 -0.25 -17.97
N SER A 271 7.96 -0.20 -16.65
CA SER A 271 6.61 -0.10 -16.10
C SER A 271 5.89 1.17 -16.55
N VAL A 272 6.56 2.32 -16.50
CA VAL A 272 5.99 3.60 -16.96
C VAL A 272 5.72 3.56 -18.47
N LEU A 273 6.67 3.07 -19.26
CA LEU A 273 6.53 2.95 -20.71
C LEU A 273 5.35 2.07 -21.08
N LEU A 274 5.25 0.89 -20.49
CA LEU A 274 4.13 -0.02 -20.71
C LEU A 274 2.80 0.59 -20.28
N LYS A 275 2.77 1.36 -19.19
CA LYS A 275 1.56 2.06 -18.74
C LYS A 275 1.07 3.07 -19.77
N VAL A 276 1.98 3.89 -20.31
CA VAL A 276 1.65 4.87 -21.38
C VAL A 276 1.14 4.14 -22.63
N LEU A 277 1.79 3.05 -23.01
CA LEU A 277 1.46 2.32 -24.25
C LEU A 277 0.16 1.51 -24.13
N LEU A 278 -0.15 0.94 -22.96
CA LEU A 278 -1.26 -0.01 -22.80
C LEU A 278 -2.54 0.64 -22.27
N ASN A 279 -2.46 1.73 -21.51
CA ASN A 279 -3.62 2.26 -20.81
C ASN A 279 -4.78 2.61 -21.74
N THR A 280 -4.51 3.40 -22.78
CA THR A 280 -5.52 3.82 -23.75
C THR A 280 -5.93 2.69 -24.73
N PRO A 281 -5.01 1.91 -25.34
CA PRO A 281 -5.41 0.82 -26.21
C PRO A 281 -6.25 -0.26 -25.52
N LEU A 282 -5.98 -0.55 -24.24
CA LEU A 282 -6.81 -1.51 -23.49
C LEU A 282 -8.25 -0.98 -23.28
N MET A 283 -8.46 0.34 -23.16
CA MET A 283 -9.82 0.90 -23.08
C MET A 283 -10.60 0.63 -24.39
N TYR A 284 -9.96 0.85 -25.55
CA TYR A 284 -10.56 0.51 -26.85
C TYR A 284 -10.80 -0.99 -27.02
N LEU A 285 -9.84 -1.82 -26.57
CA LEU A 285 -10.01 -3.27 -26.63
C LEU A 285 -11.19 -3.74 -25.77
N PHE A 286 -11.34 -3.19 -24.56
CA PHE A 286 -12.42 -3.55 -23.66
C PHE A 286 -13.79 -3.16 -24.23
N ASP A 287 -13.87 -1.98 -24.83
CA ASP A 287 -15.06 -1.55 -25.53
C ASP A 287 -15.40 -2.46 -26.72
N PHE A 288 -14.41 -2.81 -27.52
CA PHE A 288 -14.57 -3.72 -28.66
C PHE A 288 -15.10 -5.11 -28.24
N ILE A 289 -14.65 -5.66 -27.10
CA ILE A 289 -15.13 -6.94 -26.57
C ILE A 289 -16.36 -6.80 -25.67
N HIS A 290 -17.04 -5.66 -25.71
CA HIS A 290 -18.22 -5.34 -24.91
C HIS A 290 -18.03 -5.43 -23.38
N VAL A 291 -16.81 -5.27 -22.90
CA VAL A 291 -16.49 -5.10 -21.48
C VAL A 291 -16.39 -3.60 -21.16
N LYS A 292 -16.87 -3.21 -20.00
CA LYS A 292 -16.84 -1.80 -19.60
C LYS A 292 -15.42 -1.23 -19.58
N ALA A 293 -15.11 -0.30 -20.49
CA ALA A 293 -13.78 0.25 -20.70
C ALA A 293 -13.15 0.90 -19.47
N TYR A 294 -13.93 1.32 -18.48
CA TYR A 294 -13.42 1.89 -17.23
C TYR A 294 -12.69 0.88 -16.33
N TYR A 295 -12.77 -0.43 -16.60
CA TYR A 295 -11.93 -1.43 -15.93
C TYR A 295 -10.51 -1.53 -16.51
N ALA A 296 -10.32 -1.12 -17.75
CA ALA A 296 -9.07 -1.31 -18.47
C ALA A 296 -7.83 -0.76 -17.74
N PRO A 297 -7.83 0.42 -17.11
CA PRO A 297 -6.67 0.91 -16.37
C PRO A 297 -6.22 0.01 -15.23
N ALA A 298 -7.18 -0.58 -14.49
CA ALA A 298 -6.87 -1.53 -13.42
C ALA A 298 -6.27 -2.83 -13.95
N PHE A 299 -6.80 -3.35 -15.06
CA PHE A 299 -6.23 -4.52 -15.75
C PHE A 299 -4.84 -4.22 -16.33
N ALA A 300 -4.62 -3.01 -16.86
CA ALA A 300 -3.29 -2.56 -17.28
C ALA A 300 -2.29 -2.61 -16.12
N ASP A 301 -2.68 -2.09 -14.96
CA ASP A 301 -1.83 -2.12 -13.75
C ASP A 301 -1.48 -3.54 -13.34
N ILE A 302 -2.49 -4.41 -13.21
CA ILE A 302 -2.29 -5.81 -12.82
C ILE A 302 -1.34 -6.50 -13.82
N PHE A 303 -1.61 -6.34 -15.12
CA PHE A 303 -0.80 -6.95 -16.17
C PHE A 303 0.65 -6.45 -16.12
N ILE A 304 0.87 -5.14 -16.08
CA ILE A 304 2.22 -4.55 -16.08
C ILE A 304 3.00 -4.99 -14.85
N GLN A 305 2.39 -4.89 -13.68
CA GLN A 305 3.04 -5.24 -12.42
C GLN A 305 3.41 -6.73 -12.37
N LEU A 306 2.50 -7.61 -12.78
CA LEU A 306 2.78 -9.05 -12.84
C LEU A 306 3.79 -9.40 -13.94
N PHE A 307 3.70 -8.78 -15.11
CA PHE A 307 4.66 -9.00 -16.21
C PHE A 307 6.07 -8.63 -15.78
N VAL A 308 6.24 -7.44 -15.23
CA VAL A 308 7.55 -6.98 -14.77
C VAL A 308 8.04 -7.80 -13.57
N PHE A 309 7.15 -8.17 -12.64
CA PHE A 309 7.45 -9.07 -11.54
C PHE A 309 8.03 -10.40 -12.04
N LEU A 310 7.38 -11.04 -13.03
CA LEU A 310 7.85 -12.28 -13.61
C LEU A 310 9.22 -12.14 -14.29
N ILE A 311 9.46 -11.05 -15.02
CA ILE A 311 10.78 -10.78 -15.64
C ILE A 311 11.86 -10.73 -14.56
N VAL A 312 11.62 -10.03 -13.45
CA VAL A 312 12.61 -9.90 -12.39
C VAL A 312 12.81 -11.21 -11.63
N LEU A 313 11.77 -12.02 -11.43
CA LEU A 313 11.92 -13.37 -10.86
C LEU A 313 12.82 -14.24 -11.74
N VAL A 314 12.61 -14.21 -13.07
CA VAL A 314 13.46 -14.95 -14.03
C VAL A 314 14.91 -14.45 -13.98
N TYR A 315 15.10 -13.13 -13.91
CA TYR A 315 16.42 -12.52 -13.76
C TYR A 315 17.11 -12.99 -12.47
N PHE A 316 16.43 -12.98 -11.32
CA PHE A 316 16.98 -13.43 -10.04
C PHE A 316 17.29 -14.93 -10.06
N ARG A 317 16.43 -15.74 -10.70
CA ARG A 317 16.69 -17.18 -10.88
C ARG A 317 17.95 -17.42 -11.71
N LYS A 318 18.13 -16.70 -12.81
CA LYS A 318 19.30 -16.87 -13.70
C LYS A 318 20.60 -16.36 -13.03
N LYS A 319 20.57 -15.16 -12.43
CA LYS A 319 21.75 -14.50 -11.88
C LYS A 319 22.17 -15.02 -10.51
N TYR A 320 21.19 -15.22 -9.62
CA TYR A 320 21.45 -15.56 -8.21
C TYR A 320 21.04 -16.98 -7.85
N LYS A 321 20.53 -17.76 -8.82
CA LYS A 321 20.03 -19.13 -8.66
C LYS A 321 18.91 -19.26 -7.61
N PHE A 322 18.07 -18.25 -7.51
CA PHE A 322 16.92 -18.25 -6.59
C PHE A 322 15.92 -19.33 -6.95
N THR A 323 15.30 -19.93 -5.94
CA THR A 323 14.28 -20.96 -6.05
C THR A 323 12.98 -20.48 -5.42
N TYR A 324 11.82 -20.80 -6.02
CA TYR A 324 10.51 -20.32 -5.60
C TYR A 324 9.49 -21.44 -5.38
N ASN A 325 9.93 -22.71 -5.32
CA ASN A 325 9.02 -23.87 -5.29
C ASN A 325 8.07 -23.82 -4.09
N THR A 326 8.57 -23.56 -2.88
CA THR A 326 7.77 -23.46 -1.67
C THR A 326 6.80 -22.28 -1.73
N THR A 327 7.26 -21.15 -2.25
CA THR A 327 6.43 -19.95 -2.41
C THR A 327 5.31 -20.19 -3.40
N PHE A 328 5.57 -20.89 -4.51
CA PHE A 328 4.55 -21.24 -5.50
C PHE A 328 3.48 -22.18 -4.93
N ILE A 329 3.89 -23.21 -4.19
CA ILE A 329 2.94 -24.11 -3.51
C ILE A 329 2.07 -23.32 -2.51
N ASN A 330 2.67 -22.45 -1.73
CA ASN A 330 1.94 -21.63 -0.76
C ASN A 330 1.03 -20.60 -1.43
N PHE A 331 1.40 -20.10 -2.61
CA PHE A 331 0.55 -19.24 -3.43
C PHE A 331 -0.73 -19.99 -3.88
N ILE A 332 -0.59 -21.20 -4.38
CA ILE A 332 -1.75 -22.03 -4.76
C ILE A 332 -2.64 -22.31 -3.53
N LYS A 333 -2.04 -22.68 -2.39
CA LYS A 333 -2.81 -22.87 -1.15
C LYS A 333 -3.55 -21.60 -0.72
N ALA A 334 -2.93 -20.43 -0.83
CA ALA A 334 -3.56 -19.15 -0.52
C ALA A 334 -4.76 -18.86 -1.44
N ILE A 335 -4.63 -19.14 -2.74
CA ILE A 335 -5.75 -19.03 -3.69
C ILE A 335 -6.90 -19.95 -3.28
N ILE A 336 -6.63 -21.22 -3.02
CA ILE A 336 -7.66 -22.21 -2.64
C ILE A 336 -8.37 -21.78 -1.35
N CYS A 337 -7.62 -21.39 -0.32
CA CYS A 337 -8.20 -20.90 0.94
C CYS A 337 -9.06 -19.64 0.73
N SER A 338 -8.61 -18.72 -0.12
CA SER A 338 -9.32 -17.46 -0.38
C SER A 338 -10.58 -17.68 -1.22
N LEU A 339 -10.55 -18.60 -2.19
CA LEU A 339 -11.73 -18.98 -2.96
C LEU A 339 -12.75 -19.73 -2.08
N ALA A 340 -12.30 -20.65 -1.23
CA ALA A 340 -13.17 -21.33 -0.28
C ALA A 340 -13.81 -20.33 0.72
N MET A 341 -13.05 -19.34 1.20
CA MET A 341 -13.58 -18.24 2.00
C MET A 341 -14.68 -17.49 1.22
N LEU A 342 -14.45 -17.16 -0.06
CA LEU A 342 -15.42 -16.46 -0.90
C LEU A 342 -16.72 -17.28 -1.04
N VAL A 343 -16.62 -18.57 -1.30
CA VAL A 343 -17.78 -19.47 -1.40
C VAL A 343 -18.60 -19.45 -0.09
N CYS A 344 -17.93 -19.53 1.06
CA CYS A 344 -18.59 -19.44 2.37
C CYS A 344 -19.25 -18.06 2.60
N LEU A 345 -18.62 -16.98 2.16
CA LEU A 345 -19.19 -15.63 2.22
C LEU A 345 -20.43 -15.51 1.34
N ILE A 346 -20.41 -16.07 0.13
CA ILE A 346 -21.58 -16.12 -0.77
C ILE A 346 -22.71 -16.93 -0.11
N GLY A 347 -22.41 -18.09 0.47
CA GLY A 347 -23.39 -18.90 1.20
C GLY A 347 -24.01 -18.15 2.39
N LEU A 348 -23.19 -17.46 3.18
CA LEU A 348 -23.67 -16.63 4.29
C LEU A 348 -24.55 -15.48 3.78
N LYS A 349 -24.18 -14.86 2.66
CA LYS A 349 -24.98 -13.80 2.04
C LYS A 349 -26.36 -14.28 1.62
N LEU A 350 -26.47 -15.48 1.07
CA LEU A 350 -27.78 -16.04 0.67
C LEU A 350 -28.72 -16.24 1.85
N ILE A 351 -28.17 -16.54 3.05
CA ILE A 351 -28.94 -16.77 4.28
C ILE A 351 -29.34 -15.45 4.94
N ILE A 352 -28.42 -14.50 5.04
CA ILE A 352 -28.59 -13.31 5.88
C ILE A 352 -29.00 -12.07 5.08
N ASN A 353 -28.86 -12.08 3.75
CA ASN A 353 -29.04 -10.88 2.92
C ASN A 353 -30.44 -10.23 3.10
N GLN A 354 -31.48 -11.03 3.33
CA GLN A 354 -32.83 -10.52 3.57
C GLN A 354 -32.96 -9.66 4.83
N TYR A 355 -32.07 -9.83 5.82
CA TYR A 355 -32.02 -9.05 7.06
C TYR A 355 -31.06 -7.88 7.02
N LEU A 356 -30.21 -7.80 6.01
CA LEU A 356 -29.16 -6.79 5.86
C LEU A 356 -29.38 -5.88 4.64
N VAL A 357 -30.65 -5.62 4.30
CA VAL A 357 -31.05 -4.68 3.24
C VAL A 357 -31.37 -3.33 3.87
N GLY A 358 -30.67 -2.26 3.44
CA GLY A 358 -30.96 -0.91 3.93
C GLY A 358 -29.80 0.07 3.82
N GLY A 359 -29.96 1.20 4.53
CA GLY A 359 -29.05 2.35 4.47
C GLY A 359 -27.64 2.12 5.06
N ARG A 360 -26.93 3.22 5.28
CA ARG A 360 -25.51 3.25 5.68
C ARG A 360 -25.22 2.43 6.95
N MET A 361 -26.08 2.46 7.96
CA MET A 361 -25.89 1.71 9.21
C MET A 361 -25.94 0.19 9.01
N ILE A 362 -26.90 -0.28 8.19
CA ILE A 362 -27.02 -1.72 7.90
C ILE A 362 -25.83 -2.19 7.07
N SER A 363 -25.35 -1.37 6.11
CA SER A 363 -24.12 -1.65 5.37
C SER A 363 -22.91 -1.74 6.29
N MET A 364 -22.80 -0.93 7.34
CA MET A 364 -21.74 -1.00 8.33
C MET A 364 -21.80 -2.29 9.16
N ILE A 365 -22.98 -2.71 9.59
CA ILE A 365 -23.17 -3.97 10.30
C ILE A 365 -22.80 -5.15 9.40
N SER A 366 -23.23 -5.14 8.14
CA SER A 366 -22.90 -6.19 7.18
C SER A 366 -21.39 -6.28 6.93
N LEU A 367 -20.68 -5.16 6.86
CA LEU A 367 -19.22 -5.15 6.77
C LEU A 367 -18.57 -5.86 7.95
N ILE A 368 -19.01 -5.56 9.17
CA ILE A 368 -18.44 -6.18 10.38
C ILE A 368 -18.68 -7.70 10.37
N ILE A 369 -19.93 -8.12 10.12
CA ILE A 369 -20.30 -9.54 10.14
C ILE A 369 -19.53 -10.34 9.09
N TYR A 370 -19.56 -9.89 7.82
CA TYR A 370 -18.90 -10.62 6.73
C TYR A 370 -17.38 -10.59 6.86
N SER A 371 -16.79 -9.49 7.35
CA SER A 371 -15.33 -9.41 7.53
C SER A 371 -14.86 -10.35 8.64
N LEU A 372 -15.53 -10.38 9.80
CA LEU A 372 -15.18 -11.29 10.88
C LEU A 372 -15.32 -12.74 10.46
N PHE A 373 -16.45 -13.07 9.83
CA PHE A 373 -16.70 -14.43 9.36
C PHE A 373 -15.66 -14.87 8.32
N GLY A 374 -15.38 -14.04 7.32
CA GLY A 374 -14.36 -14.33 6.33
C GLY A 374 -12.97 -14.51 6.92
N MET A 375 -12.59 -13.66 7.88
CA MET A 375 -11.29 -13.76 8.57
C MET A 375 -11.16 -15.09 9.32
N ILE A 376 -12.20 -15.50 10.06
CA ILE A 376 -12.21 -16.77 10.82
C ILE A 376 -12.09 -17.95 9.85
N ILE A 377 -12.88 -17.98 8.78
CA ILE A 377 -12.84 -19.07 7.79
C ILE A 377 -11.48 -19.18 7.14
N TYR A 378 -10.96 -18.04 6.66
CA TYR A 378 -9.64 -18.04 6.02
C TYR A 378 -8.56 -18.55 6.96
N PHE A 379 -8.55 -18.09 8.21
CA PHE A 379 -7.57 -18.53 9.20
C PHE A 379 -7.68 -20.03 9.47
N VAL A 380 -8.89 -20.55 9.69
CA VAL A 380 -9.12 -21.99 9.94
C VAL A 380 -8.67 -22.84 8.75
N LEU A 381 -9.04 -22.45 7.54
CA LEU A 381 -8.66 -23.18 6.32
C LEU A 381 -7.14 -23.13 6.09
N SER A 382 -6.53 -21.97 6.24
CA SER A 382 -5.09 -21.80 6.06
C SER A 382 -4.27 -22.55 7.10
N TYR A 383 -4.79 -22.66 8.33
CA TYR A 383 -4.18 -23.48 9.38
C TYR A 383 -4.26 -24.97 9.04
N LYS A 384 -5.45 -25.48 8.66
CA LYS A 384 -5.65 -26.88 8.27
C LYS A 384 -4.78 -27.27 7.06
N MET A 385 -4.59 -26.38 6.07
CA MET A 385 -3.72 -26.63 4.92
C MET A 385 -2.22 -26.44 5.21
N GLY A 386 -1.87 -26.11 6.46
CA GLY A 386 -0.48 -25.85 6.87
C GLY A 386 0.14 -24.58 6.30
N LEU A 387 -0.66 -23.73 5.62
CA LEU A 387 -0.20 -22.49 5.04
C LEU A 387 0.20 -21.47 6.12
N ALA A 388 -0.66 -21.31 7.15
CA ALA A 388 -0.35 -20.43 8.28
C ALA A 388 0.94 -20.85 8.99
N ASN A 389 1.15 -22.16 9.20
CA ASN A 389 2.36 -22.71 9.82
C ASN A 389 3.63 -22.42 8.98
N SER A 390 3.52 -22.48 7.66
CA SER A 390 4.63 -22.17 6.75
C SER A 390 5.01 -20.68 6.78
N VAL A 391 4.02 -19.78 6.90
CA VAL A 391 4.24 -18.32 6.87
C VAL A 391 4.73 -17.77 8.21
N PHE A 392 4.10 -18.17 9.33
CA PHE A 392 4.38 -17.60 10.65
C PHE A 392 5.27 -18.47 11.54
N GLY A 393 5.48 -19.74 11.17
CA GLY A 393 6.18 -20.73 11.98
C GLY A 393 5.25 -21.43 12.96
N LYS A 394 5.31 -22.77 12.99
CA LYS A 394 4.44 -23.63 13.78
C LYS A 394 4.47 -23.28 15.28
N ASP A 395 5.65 -23.06 15.84
CA ASP A 395 5.85 -22.78 17.28
C ASP A 395 5.20 -21.46 17.73
N ARG A 396 5.11 -20.48 16.84
CA ARG A 396 4.45 -19.19 17.14
C ARG A 396 2.93 -19.38 17.17
N ILE A 397 2.40 -20.05 16.17
CA ILE A 397 0.95 -20.28 16.07
C ILE A 397 0.48 -21.15 17.23
N ASP A 398 1.20 -22.23 17.54
CA ASP A 398 0.86 -23.12 18.65
C ASP A 398 0.89 -22.38 20.01
N ARG A 399 1.83 -21.46 20.21
CA ARG A 399 1.84 -20.59 21.40
C ARG A 399 0.59 -19.69 21.51
N TYR A 400 0.12 -19.13 20.38
CA TYR A 400 -1.08 -18.28 20.37
C TYR A 400 -2.35 -19.13 20.59
N LEU A 401 -2.46 -20.29 19.93
CA LEU A 401 -3.61 -21.18 20.09
C LEU A 401 -3.71 -21.74 21.51
N ASN A 402 -2.58 -22.08 22.13
CA ASN A 402 -2.54 -22.52 23.55
C ASN A 402 -2.97 -21.41 24.51
N LYS A 403 -2.56 -20.14 24.24
CA LYS A 403 -3.04 -18.98 25.04
C LYS A 403 -4.54 -18.73 24.93
N LEU A 404 -5.13 -19.07 23.78
CA LEU A 404 -6.58 -18.94 23.54
C LEU A 404 -7.37 -20.17 23.96
N HIS A 405 -6.74 -21.16 24.60
CA HIS A 405 -7.34 -22.45 24.96
C HIS A 405 -8.00 -23.21 23.81
N LEU A 406 -7.62 -22.90 22.55
CA LEU A 406 -8.19 -23.51 21.34
C LEU A 406 -7.49 -24.82 20.91
N LYS A 407 -6.33 -25.13 21.49
CA LYS A 407 -5.64 -26.39 21.29
C LYS A 407 -5.73 -27.20 22.59
N ARG A 408 -6.56 -28.25 22.60
CA ARG A 408 -6.49 -29.33 23.58
C ARG A 408 -5.23 -30.16 23.27
N ASN A 409 -4.42 -30.46 24.27
CA ASN A 409 -3.31 -31.41 24.21
C ASN A 409 -3.72 -32.74 23.59
#